data_c7a92a8a9c90dc30fae8627d0d809635
#
_entry.id   c7a92a8a9c90dc30fae8627d0d809635
#
_cell.length_a   1.000
_cell.length_b   1.000
_cell.length_c   1.000
_cell.angle_alpha   90.00
_cell.angle_beta   90.00
_cell.angle_gamma   90.00
#
_symmetry.space_group_name_H-M   'P 1'
#
loop_
_entity.id
_entity.type
_entity.pdbx_description
1 polymer ?
#
loop_
_entity_poly.entity_id
_entity_poly.type
_entity_poly.pdbx_seq_one_letter_code
_entity_poly.pdbx_strand_id
1 'polypeptide(L)'
;MNILITGAAGFVGKNLTAALECIRDGRDKTHPGLTVGELYLYDIDSDPALLETACQKADFVFNLAGVNRPKNQEEFMQGNFGFASTLLDTLKKYHNTCPVMLSSSIQATMVGRYAGSEYGRSKKAGEELFFSYAAETGAKVLVYRFPNLFGKWCRPNYNSAVATFCYNYAHDLPITVNDPGVELELLYIDDLVDEMIAALEGREHHCEFEGVDTVLTASGRYCAAPVTHRATLGQIVQLLDSFKAQPETLLMPEIPAGSFAKKLYSTYLSYLPREKAAFPLKMNVDARGSFTELLKTANCGQFSVNVSKPGVTKGQHWHNTKWEFFIVVSGHGLIQQRKVGAGEVLNFEVSGEKIEAVHMLPGYTHNIINLSETEDLVTLMWANECFDPKKPDTFFEVV
;
A
#
# COMPACT_ATOMS: atom_id res chain seq x y z
N MET A 1 -17.72 -20.48 -8.19
CA MET A 1 -16.51 -21.23 -7.79
C MET A 1 -16.48 -21.25 -6.27
N ASN A 2 -16.48 -22.43 -5.65
CA ASN A 2 -16.32 -22.64 -4.21
C ASN A 2 -14.85 -22.78 -3.89
N ILE A 3 -14.37 -22.12 -2.84
CA ILE A 3 -12.93 -22.00 -2.58
C ILE A 3 -12.63 -22.41 -1.15
N LEU A 4 -11.70 -23.36 -0.98
CA LEU A 4 -11.14 -23.69 0.33
C LEU A 4 -9.88 -22.87 0.58
N ILE A 5 -9.83 -22.17 1.71
CA ILE A 5 -8.65 -21.43 2.17
C ILE A 5 -8.21 -22.03 3.50
N THR A 6 -7.08 -22.73 3.54
CA THR A 6 -6.49 -23.19 4.81
C THR A 6 -5.51 -22.14 5.34
N GLY A 7 -5.37 -21.99 6.65
CA GLY A 7 -4.64 -20.88 7.25
C GLY A 7 -5.35 -19.53 7.05
N ALA A 8 -6.68 -19.56 7.00
CA ALA A 8 -7.53 -18.40 6.68
C ALA A 8 -7.39 -17.24 7.69
N ALA A 9 -7.10 -17.53 8.97
CA ALA A 9 -6.85 -16.53 10.01
C ALA A 9 -5.42 -15.94 9.95
N GLY A 10 -4.55 -16.49 9.10
CA GLY A 10 -3.18 -16.01 8.88
C GLY A 10 -3.13 -14.70 8.07
N PHE A 11 -1.91 -14.14 7.94
CA PHE A 11 -1.70 -12.87 7.22
C PHE A 11 -2.20 -12.91 5.76
N VAL A 12 -1.75 -13.90 4.99
CA VAL A 12 -2.15 -14.07 3.59
C VAL A 12 -3.63 -14.44 3.49
N GLY A 13 -4.08 -15.39 4.35
CA GLY A 13 -5.46 -15.87 4.36
C GLY A 13 -6.47 -14.74 4.57
N LYS A 14 -6.24 -13.85 5.55
CA LYS A 14 -7.12 -12.69 5.81
C LYS A 14 -7.23 -11.74 4.61
N ASN A 15 -6.11 -11.44 3.96
CA ASN A 15 -6.09 -10.54 2.81
C ASN A 15 -6.81 -11.16 1.61
N LEU A 16 -6.54 -12.44 1.32
CA LEU A 16 -7.22 -13.17 0.26
C LEU A 16 -8.71 -13.30 0.50
N THR A 17 -9.10 -13.69 1.72
CA THR A 17 -10.53 -13.79 2.11
C THR A 17 -11.25 -12.47 1.90
N ALA A 18 -10.68 -11.36 2.38
CA ALA A 18 -11.28 -10.04 2.23
C ALA A 18 -11.45 -9.64 0.75
N ALA A 19 -10.48 -9.95 -0.11
CA ALA A 19 -10.57 -9.67 -1.54
C ALA A 19 -11.66 -10.53 -2.21
N LEU A 20 -11.70 -11.83 -1.93
CA LEU A 20 -12.71 -12.74 -2.50
C LEU A 20 -14.14 -12.41 -2.02
N GLU A 21 -14.30 -11.97 -0.77
CA GLU A 21 -15.57 -11.45 -0.28
C GLU A 21 -16.00 -10.17 -1.00
N CYS A 22 -15.06 -9.26 -1.29
CA CYS A 22 -15.36 -8.07 -2.09
C CYS A 22 -15.84 -8.43 -3.51
N ILE A 23 -15.24 -9.44 -4.13
CA ILE A 23 -15.66 -9.94 -5.45
C ILE A 23 -17.05 -10.59 -5.33
N ARG A 24 -17.24 -11.51 -4.40
CA ARG A 24 -18.52 -12.22 -4.17
C ARG A 24 -19.68 -11.26 -3.95
N ASP A 25 -19.45 -10.23 -3.14
CA ASP A 25 -20.47 -9.26 -2.75
C ASP A 25 -20.65 -8.13 -3.81
N GLY A 26 -19.95 -8.20 -4.95
CA GLY A 26 -20.02 -7.21 -6.04
C GLY A 26 -19.45 -5.83 -5.69
N ARG A 27 -18.64 -5.75 -4.64
CA ARG A 27 -17.93 -4.51 -4.22
C ARG A 27 -16.67 -4.27 -5.05
N ASP A 28 -16.00 -5.32 -5.50
CA ASP A 28 -14.90 -5.24 -6.45
C ASP A 28 -15.45 -5.07 -7.87
N LYS A 29 -14.91 -4.10 -8.62
CA LYS A 29 -15.23 -3.79 -10.01
C LYS A 29 -14.13 -4.20 -10.99
N THR A 30 -12.99 -4.69 -10.49
CA THR A 30 -11.81 -5.01 -11.31
C THR A 30 -11.84 -6.45 -11.85
N HIS A 31 -12.66 -7.35 -11.25
CA HIS A 31 -12.80 -8.75 -11.64
C HIS A 31 -14.25 -9.11 -12.06
N PRO A 32 -14.84 -8.45 -13.08
CA PRO A 32 -16.26 -8.60 -13.39
C PRO A 32 -16.64 -10.00 -13.92
N GLY A 33 -15.66 -10.78 -14.36
CA GLY A 33 -15.86 -12.15 -14.88
C GLY A 33 -15.75 -13.25 -13.83
N LEU A 34 -15.24 -12.94 -12.64
CA LEU A 34 -15.03 -13.94 -11.58
C LEU A 34 -16.25 -14.04 -10.67
N THR A 35 -16.86 -15.22 -10.63
CA THR A 35 -17.97 -15.52 -9.71
C THR A 35 -17.46 -16.37 -8.56
N VAL A 36 -17.41 -15.78 -7.36
CA VAL A 36 -17.06 -16.46 -6.11
C VAL A 36 -18.34 -16.97 -5.44
N GLY A 37 -18.37 -18.27 -5.12
CA GLY A 37 -19.44 -18.93 -4.40
C GLY A 37 -19.14 -19.01 -2.90
N GLU A 38 -19.18 -20.23 -2.35
CA GLU A 38 -18.88 -20.46 -0.94
C GLU A 38 -17.39 -20.41 -0.65
N LEU A 39 -17.02 -19.73 0.45
CA LEU A 39 -15.66 -19.69 0.98
C LEU A 39 -15.58 -20.56 2.22
N TYR A 40 -14.82 -21.65 2.13
CA TYR A 40 -14.52 -22.54 3.27
C TYR A 40 -13.25 -22.05 3.95
N LEU A 41 -13.39 -21.41 5.11
CA LEU A 41 -12.29 -20.81 5.86
C LEU A 41 -11.83 -21.79 6.95
N TYR A 42 -10.71 -22.46 6.73
CA TYR A 42 -10.17 -23.47 7.63
C TYR A 42 -8.90 -23.01 8.32
N ASP A 43 -8.84 -23.17 9.64
CA ASP A 43 -7.65 -22.88 10.45
C ASP A 43 -7.49 -23.90 11.57
N ILE A 44 -6.45 -23.77 12.41
CA ILE A 44 -6.06 -24.74 13.44
C ILE A 44 -7.20 -25.02 14.45
N ASP A 45 -8.05 -24.04 14.72
CA ASP A 45 -9.18 -24.13 15.66
C ASP A 45 -10.50 -24.52 14.96
N SER A 46 -10.48 -24.83 13.65
CA SER A 46 -11.67 -25.22 12.90
C SER A 46 -12.08 -26.66 13.18
N ASP A 47 -13.39 -26.93 13.10
CA ASP A 47 -13.92 -28.30 13.15
C ASP A 47 -13.36 -29.13 11.98
N PRO A 48 -12.76 -30.29 12.23
CA PRO A 48 -12.29 -31.20 11.17
C PRO A 48 -13.37 -31.56 10.15
N ALA A 49 -14.63 -31.59 10.51
CA ALA A 49 -15.75 -31.83 9.61
C ALA A 49 -15.88 -30.74 8.52
N LEU A 50 -15.42 -29.53 8.79
CA LEU A 50 -15.35 -28.46 7.79
C LEU A 50 -14.37 -28.80 6.67
N LEU A 51 -13.20 -29.38 7.01
CA LEU A 51 -12.21 -29.80 6.00
C LEU A 51 -12.79 -30.89 5.08
N GLU A 52 -13.47 -31.86 5.65
CA GLU A 52 -14.13 -32.94 4.90
C GLU A 52 -15.16 -32.37 3.91
N THR A 53 -16.04 -31.47 4.42
CA THR A 53 -17.07 -30.81 3.61
C THR A 53 -16.45 -29.96 2.48
N ALA A 54 -15.42 -29.19 2.81
CA ALA A 54 -14.75 -28.32 1.87
C ALA A 54 -14.01 -29.11 0.78
N CYS A 55 -13.26 -30.14 1.14
CA CYS A 55 -12.57 -31.00 0.17
C CYS A 55 -13.54 -31.73 -0.77
N GLN A 56 -14.77 -32.00 -0.35
CA GLN A 56 -15.81 -32.57 -1.21
C GLN A 56 -16.36 -31.57 -2.24
N LYS A 57 -16.40 -30.27 -1.91
CA LYS A 57 -17.16 -29.26 -2.65
C LYS A 57 -16.31 -28.17 -3.30
N ALA A 58 -15.04 -28.05 -2.94
CA ALA A 58 -14.17 -26.99 -3.45
C ALA A 58 -13.88 -27.17 -4.94
N ASP A 59 -13.93 -26.06 -5.67
CA ASP A 59 -13.48 -25.93 -7.05
C ASP A 59 -12.02 -25.46 -7.14
N PHE A 60 -11.49 -24.91 -6.04
CA PHE A 60 -10.10 -24.48 -5.88
C PHE A 60 -9.67 -24.50 -4.41
N VAL A 61 -8.40 -24.83 -4.14
CA VAL A 61 -7.84 -24.87 -2.78
C VAL A 61 -6.61 -23.97 -2.69
N PHE A 62 -6.64 -23.02 -1.74
CA PHE A 62 -5.43 -22.29 -1.32
C PHE A 62 -4.91 -22.89 -0.02
N ASN A 63 -3.82 -23.67 -0.09
CA ASN A 63 -3.16 -24.19 1.09
C ASN A 63 -2.14 -23.18 1.62
N LEU A 64 -2.60 -22.30 2.52
CA LEU A 64 -1.81 -21.26 3.17
C LEU A 64 -1.43 -21.65 4.62
N ALA A 65 -2.00 -22.73 5.15
CA ALA A 65 -1.65 -23.23 6.46
C ALA A 65 -0.17 -23.62 6.53
N GLY A 66 0.47 -23.25 7.61
CA GLY A 66 1.87 -23.59 7.83
C GLY A 66 2.42 -23.00 9.12
N VAL A 67 3.43 -23.64 9.68
CA VAL A 67 4.13 -23.23 10.89
C VAL A 67 5.44 -22.54 10.50
N ASN A 68 5.61 -21.27 10.96
CA ASN A 68 6.79 -20.45 10.70
C ASN A 68 7.68 -20.25 11.94
N ARG A 69 7.10 -20.32 13.16
CA ARG A 69 7.80 -20.20 14.44
C ARG A 69 7.28 -21.25 15.41
N PRO A 70 7.79 -22.47 15.30
CA PRO A 70 7.42 -23.56 16.19
C PRO A 70 8.08 -23.39 17.59
N LYS A 71 7.53 -24.11 18.57
CA LYS A 71 8.15 -24.24 19.88
C LYS A 71 9.33 -25.22 19.86
N ASN A 72 9.27 -26.23 18.97
CA ASN A 72 10.34 -27.20 18.70
C ASN A 72 10.43 -27.49 17.18
N GLN A 73 11.55 -28.05 16.73
CA GLN A 73 11.81 -28.27 15.30
C GLN A 73 10.86 -29.30 14.65
N GLU A 74 10.35 -30.25 15.43
CA GLU A 74 9.42 -31.27 14.93
C GLU A 74 8.10 -30.67 14.44
N GLU A 75 7.66 -29.57 15.05
CA GLU A 75 6.44 -28.88 14.65
C GLU A 75 6.51 -28.31 13.21
N PHE A 76 7.71 -28.04 12.68
CA PHE A 76 7.86 -27.67 11.27
C PHE A 76 7.36 -28.78 10.34
N MET A 77 7.78 -30.02 10.60
CA MET A 77 7.35 -31.15 9.77
C MET A 77 5.88 -31.48 9.99
N GLN A 78 5.41 -31.47 11.23
CA GLN A 78 4.00 -31.74 11.53
C GLN A 78 3.08 -30.70 10.91
N GLY A 79 3.38 -29.40 11.07
CA GLY A 79 2.55 -28.31 10.59
C GLY A 79 2.61 -28.05 9.09
N ASN A 80 3.79 -28.22 8.47
CA ASN A 80 3.96 -27.94 7.03
C ASN A 80 3.75 -29.17 6.16
N PHE A 81 4.25 -30.34 6.56
CA PHE A 81 4.11 -31.59 5.81
C PHE A 81 2.89 -32.39 6.26
N GLY A 82 2.70 -32.59 7.59
CA GLY A 82 1.64 -33.44 8.10
C GLY A 82 0.24 -32.95 7.75
N PHE A 83 -0.04 -31.65 7.95
CA PHE A 83 -1.33 -31.08 7.54
C PHE A 83 -1.52 -31.12 6.03
N ALA A 84 -0.46 -30.81 5.24
CA ALA A 84 -0.52 -30.91 3.79
C ALA A 84 -0.89 -32.34 3.33
N SER A 85 -0.33 -33.38 3.96
CA SER A 85 -0.70 -34.78 3.70
C SER A 85 -2.18 -35.02 3.99
N THR A 86 -2.67 -34.60 5.16
CA THR A 86 -4.09 -34.74 5.55
C THR A 86 -5.03 -34.09 4.53
N LEU A 87 -4.71 -32.87 4.08
CA LEU A 87 -5.48 -32.16 3.05
C LEU A 87 -5.55 -32.94 1.73
N LEU A 88 -4.39 -33.37 1.21
CA LEU A 88 -4.32 -34.08 -0.06
C LEU A 88 -4.98 -35.48 0.01
N ASP A 89 -4.81 -36.19 1.13
CA ASP A 89 -5.49 -37.46 1.36
C ASP A 89 -7.01 -37.30 1.45
N THR A 90 -7.49 -36.19 2.02
CA THR A 90 -8.93 -35.89 2.08
C THR A 90 -9.48 -35.58 0.69
N LEU A 91 -8.75 -34.81 -0.15
CA LEU A 91 -9.13 -34.58 -1.54
C LEU A 91 -9.18 -35.90 -2.33
N LYS A 92 -8.18 -36.79 -2.17
CA LYS A 92 -8.18 -38.12 -2.79
C LYS A 92 -9.38 -38.98 -2.35
N LYS A 93 -9.71 -38.96 -1.06
CA LYS A 93 -10.87 -39.67 -0.49
C LYS A 93 -12.18 -39.31 -1.20
N TYR A 94 -12.33 -38.04 -1.59
CA TYR A 94 -13.53 -37.53 -2.27
C TYR A 94 -13.38 -37.48 -3.79
N HIS A 95 -12.29 -38.00 -4.35
CA HIS A 95 -11.97 -37.94 -5.79
C HIS A 95 -12.02 -36.53 -6.36
N ASN A 96 -11.72 -35.51 -5.53
CA ASN A 96 -11.69 -34.13 -5.93
C ASN A 96 -10.28 -33.77 -6.48
N THR A 97 -10.21 -33.49 -7.77
CA THR A 97 -8.98 -33.12 -8.48
C THR A 97 -8.94 -31.63 -8.85
N CYS A 98 -9.64 -30.79 -8.08
CA CYS A 98 -9.60 -29.33 -8.28
C CYS A 98 -8.17 -28.82 -8.15
N PRO A 99 -7.84 -27.65 -8.77
CA PRO A 99 -6.54 -27.02 -8.61
C PRO A 99 -6.20 -26.73 -7.15
N VAL A 100 -4.95 -27.02 -6.75
CA VAL A 100 -4.46 -26.77 -5.38
C VAL A 100 -3.21 -25.91 -5.43
N MET A 101 -3.25 -24.77 -4.75
CA MET A 101 -2.10 -23.90 -4.56
C MET A 101 -1.40 -24.22 -3.23
N LEU A 102 -0.08 -24.31 -3.26
CA LEU A 102 0.77 -24.42 -2.07
C LEU A 102 1.54 -23.12 -1.82
N SER A 103 1.36 -22.54 -0.65
CA SER A 103 2.23 -21.49 -0.09
C SER A 103 3.54 -22.11 0.41
N SER A 104 4.58 -22.10 -0.42
CA SER A 104 5.94 -22.45 -0.05
C SER A 104 6.78 -21.21 0.26
N SER A 105 8.08 -21.33 0.32
CA SER A 105 9.01 -20.25 0.66
C SER A 105 10.26 -20.34 -0.19
N ILE A 106 10.86 -19.18 -0.50
CA ILE A 106 12.20 -19.12 -1.11
C ILE A 106 13.26 -19.90 -0.30
N GLN A 107 13.06 -20.09 1.00
CA GLN A 107 13.93 -20.91 1.82
C GLN A 107 13.95 -22.38 1.39
N ALA A 108 12.92 -22.86 0.69
CA ALA A 108 12.88 -24.21 0.13
C ALA A 108 13.88 -24.43 -1.04
N THR A 109 14.50 -23.39 -1.58
CA THR A 109 15.63 -23.53 -2.52
C THR A 109 16.82 -24.21 -1.88
N MET A 110 16.99 -24.10 -0.56
CA MET A 110 18.11 -24.64 0.21
C MET A 110 19.48 -24.12 -0.28
N VAL A 111 19.54 -22.92 -0.85
CA VAL A 111 20.75 -22.32 -1.44
C VAL A 111 21.20 -21.12 -0.60
N GLY A 112 22.52 -20.87 -0.57
CA GLY A 112 23.13 -19.74 0.10
C GLY A 112 22.78 -19.70 1.59
N ARG A 113 22.26 -18.59 2.08
CA ARG A 113 21.88 -18.41 3.50
C ARG A 113 20.77 -19.38 3.97
N TYR A 114 20.11 -20.07 3.07
CA TYR A 114 19.03 -21.00 3.39
C TYR A 114 19.47 -22.47 3.41
N ALA A 115 20.75 -22.79 3.12
CA ALA A 115 21.26 -24.16 3.01
C ALA A 115 21.02 -25.01 4.27
N GLY A 116 21.00 -24.39 5.46
CA GLY A 116 20.76 -25.04 6.75
C GLY A 116 19.36 -24.86 7.33
N SER A 117 18.41 -24.31 6.57
CA SER A 117 17.08 -23.95 7.08
C SER A 117 16.19 -25.17 7.31
N GLU A 118 15.87 -25.51 8.58
CA GLU A 118 14.89 -26.54 8.91
C GLU A 118 13.49 -26.17 8.39
N TYR A 119 13.12 -24.90 8.47
CA TYR A 119 11.91 -24.41 7.84
C TYR A 119 11.92 -24.63 6.33
N GLY A 120 13.04 -24.29 5.66
CA GLY A 120 13.21 -24.55 4.22
C GLY A 120 13.06 -26.02 3.87
N ARG A 121 13.66 -26.93 4.68
CA ARG A 121 13.51 -28.38 4.50
C ARG A 121 12.06 -28.84 4.61
N SER A 122 11.31 -28.37 5.61
CA SER A 122 9.92 -28.73 5.78
C SER A 122 9.03 -28.23 4.62
N LYS A 123 9.29 -27.02 4.12
CA LYS A 123 8.59 -26.48 2.94
C LYS A 123 8.92 -27.28 1.68
N LYS A 124 10.19 -27.63 1.47
CA LYS A 124 10.60 -28.47 0.35
C LYS A 124 9.95 -29.86 0.38
N ALA A 125 9.86 -30.48 1.54
CA ALA A 125 9.16 -31.76 1.68
C ALA A 125 7.67 -31.62 1.33
N GLY A 126 7.03 -30.52 1.70
CA GLY A 126 5.66 -30.19 1.27
C GLY A 126 5.55 -30.05 -0.25
N GLU A 127 6.49 -29.36 -0.91
CA GLU A 127 6.50 -29.23 -2.38
C GLU A 127 6.53 -30.61 -3.08
N GLU A 128 7.41 -31.50 -2.64
CA GLU A 128 7.52 -32.84 -3.22
C GLU A 128 6.25 -33.65 -3.01
N LEU A 129 5.58 -33.49 -1.86
CA LEU A 129 4.29 -34.13 -1.62
C LEU A 129 3.22 -33.65 -2.61
N PHE A 130 3.14 -32.34 -2.87
CA PHE A 130 2.21 -31.77 -3.84
C PHE A 130 2.49 -32.19 -5.27
N PHE A 131 3.76 -32.25 -5.67
CA PHE A 131 4.13 -32.76 -6.99
C PHE A 131 3.81 -34.24 -7.15
N SER A 132 4.01 -35.05 -6.10
CA SER A 132 3.62 -36.46 -6.11
C SER A 132 2.11 -36.65 -6.24
N TYR A 133 1.33 -35.81 -5.51
CA TYR A 133 -0.11 -35.79 -5.63
C TYR A 133 -0.58 -35.44 -7.05
N ALA A 134 0.04 -34.44 -7.70
CA ALA A 134 -0.25 -34.08 -9.07
C ALA A 134 0.03 -35.24 -10.04
N ALA A 135 1.15 -35.95 -9.87
CA ALA A 135 1.51 -37.12 -10.69
C ALA A 135 0.55 -38.32 -10.50
N GLU A 136 0.06 -38.51 -9.27
CA GLU A 136 -0.87 -39.60 -8.92
C GLU A 136 -2.29 -39.35 -9.44
N THR A 137 -2.79 -38.09 -9.29
CA THR A 137 -4.20 -37.78 -9.50
C THR A 137 -4.52 -37.03 -10.79
N GLY A 138 -3.49 -36.45 -11.43
CA GLY A 138 -3.66 -35.51 -12.56
C GLY A 138 -4.17 -34.14 -12.16
N ALA A 139 -4.30 -33.82 -10.86
CA ALA A 139 -4.72 -32.51 -10.39
C ALA A 139 -3.69 -31.43 -10.71
N LYS A 140 -4.16 -30.23 -11.05
CA LYS A 140 -3.30 -29.05 -11.23
C LYS A 140 -2.77 -28.57 -9.87
N VAL A 141 -1.45 -28.50 -9.74
CA VAL A 141 -0.77 -28.02 -8.52
C VAL A 141 0.05 -26.78 -8.83
N LEU A 142 -0.12 -25.73 -8.02
CA LEU A 142 0.54 -24.45 -8.16
C LEU A 142 1.42 -24.21 -6.93
N VAL A 143 2.73 -24.33 -7.05
CA VAL A 143 3.68 -24.18 -5.94
C VAL A 143 4.35 -22.81 -6.01
N TYR A 144 4.06 -21.96 -5.02
CA TYR A 144 4.61 -20.61 -4.92
C TYR A 144 5.66 -20.54 -3.80
N ARG A 145 6.91 -20.26 -4.15
CA ARG A 145 7.98 -19.97 -3.19
C ARG A 145 8.02 -18.49 -2.88
N PHE A 146 7.27 -18.07 -1.86
CA PHE A 146 7.20 -16.67 -1.50
C PHE A 146 8.51 -16.12 -0.97
N PRO A 147 8.93 -14.90 -1.40
CA PRO A 147 9.95 -14.12 -0.74
C PRO A 147 9.42 -13.49 0.57
N ASN A 148 10.05 -12.43 1.08
CA ASN A 148 9.57 -11.77 2.28
C ASN A 148 8.28 -10.99 2.01
N LEU A 149 7.19 -11.42 2.64
CA LEU A 149 5.89 -10.77 2.49
C LEU A 149 5.75 -9.57 3.44
N PHE A 150 5.07 -8.52 2.98
CA PHE A 150 4.72 -7.37 3.79
C PHE A 150 3.39 -6.74 3.33
N GLY A 151 2.77 -5.95 4.20
CA GLY A 151 1.51 -5.27 3.93
C GLY A 151 0.61 -5.18 5.15
N LYS A 152 -0.59 -4.64 4.97
CA LYS A 152 -1.60 -4.50 6.01
C LYS A 152 -1.94 -5.84 6.66
N TRP A 153 -2.20 -5.82 7.99
CA TRP A 153 -2.56 -6.97 8.82
C TRP A 153 -1.46 -8.03 9.02
N CYS A 154 -0.24 -7.77 8.55
CA CYS A 154 0.90 -8.62 8.90
C CYS A 154 1.22 -8.46 10.39
N ARG A 155 1.38 -9.57 11.11
CA ARG A 155 1.67 -9.54 12.55
C ARG A 155 3.09 -8.99 12.78
N PRO A 156 3.24 -7.85 13.51
CA PRO A 156 4.55 -7.33 13.85
C PRO A 156 5.23 -8.21 14.90
N ASN A 157 6.55 -8.08 15.04
CA ASN A 157 7.37 -8.85 16.00
C ASN A 157 7.20 -10.37 15.87
N TYR A 158 6.88 -10.83 14.67
CA TYR A 158 6.69 -12.25 14.38
C TYR A 158 7.62 -12.71 13.25
N ASN A 159 7.29 -12.48 12.00
CA ASN A 159 7.98 -13.11 10.86
C ASN A 159 8.41 -12.14 9.75
N SER A 160 8.03 -10.86 9.84
CA SER A 160 8.35 -9.84 8.85
C SER A 160 9.12 -8.70 9.51
N ALA A 161 10.35 -8.46 9.05
CA ALA A 161 11.12 -7.29 9.46
C ALA A 161 10.40 -5.99 9.08
N VAL A 162 9.82 -5.93 7.87
CA VAL A 162 9.07 -4.75 7.39
C VAL A 162 7.87 -4.44 8.28
N ALA A 163 7.06 -5.46 8.61
CA ALA A 163 5.91 -5.29 9.52
C ALA A 163 6.36 -4.80 10.90
N THR A 164 7.45 -5.37 11.43
CA THR A 164 8.01 -4.98 12.73
C THR A 164 8.51 -3.54 12.70
N PHE A 165 9.24 -3.14 11.66
CA PHE A 165 9.74 -1.77 11.53
C PHE A 165 8.59 -0.77 11.37
N CYS A 166 7.62 -1.04 10.49
CA CYS A 166 6.45 -0.17 10.32
C CYS A 166 5.68 0.00 11.63
N TYR A 167 5.42 -1.09 12.35
CA TYR A 167 4.73 -1.05 13.62
C TYR A 167 5.51 -0.25 14.67
N ASN A 168 6.82 -0.53 14.82
CA ASN A 168 7.66 0.14 15.82
C ASN A 168 7.76 1.64 15.52
N TYR A 169 7.94 2.06 14.25
CA TYR A 169 7.93 3.47 13.87
C TYR A 169 6.61 4.16 14.17
N ALA A 170 5.49 3.50 13.85
CA ALA A 170 4.15 4.03 14.14
C ALA A 170 3.91 4.23 15.64
N HIS A 171 4.52 3.40 16.50
CA HIS A 171 4.33 3.42 17.96
C HIS A 171 5.51 4.03 18.74
N ASP A 172 6.46 4.70 18.06
CA ASP A 172 7.68 5.28 18.67
C ASP A 172 8.53 4.27 19.45
N LEU A 173 8.50 3.01 19.02
CA LEU A 173 9.30 1.94 19.61
C LEU A 173 10.66 1.84 18.88
N PRO A 174 11.72 1.42 19.58
CA PRO A 174 13.03 1.26 18.96
C PRO A 174 13.03 0.11 17.95
N ILE A 175 13.88 0.25 16.92
CA ILE A 175 14.23 -0.83 15.99
C ILE A 175 15.72 -1.14 16.11
N THR A 176 16.10 -2.36 15.77
CA THR A 176 17.50 -2.78 15.68
C THR A 176 17.78 -3.23 14.25
N VAL A 177 18.78 -2.61 13.63
CA VAL A 177 19.30 -2.99 12.32
C VAL A 177 20.79 -3.31 12.48
N ASN A 178 21.12 -4.59 12.46
CA ASN A 178 22.50 -5.03 12.65
C ASN A 178 23.40 -4.69 11.46
N ASP A 179 22.87 -4.87 10.25
CA ASP A 179 23.52 -4.54 8.99
C ASP A 179 22.52 -3.87 8.05
N PRO A 180 22.64 -2.54 7.84
CA PRO A 180 21.77 -1.80 6.93
C PRO A 180 21.94 -2.16 5.46
N GLY A 181 23.05 -2.81 5.08
CA GLY A 181 23.32 -3.25 3.71
C GLY A 181 22.61 -4.55 3.31
N VAL A 182 21.98 -5.27 4.23
CA VAL A 182 21.25 -6.50 3.92
C VAL A 182 20.08 -6.20 3.01
N GLU A 183 20.12 -6.73 1.79
CA GLU A 183 19.04 -6.63 0.80
C GLU A 183 18.00 -7.73 1.02
N LEU A 184 16.73 -7.33 0.93
CA LEU A 184 15.58 -8.23 0.96
C LEU A 184 14.84 -8.19 -0.37
N GLU A 185 14.43 -9.36 -0.86
CA GLU A 185 13.38 -9.46 -1.86
C GLU A 185 12.03 -9.44 -1.14
N LEU A 186 11.15 -8.54 -1.56
CA LEU A 186 9.93 -8.16 -0.89
C LEU A 186 8.73 -8.28 -1.84
N LEU A 187 7.70 -8.99 -1.39
CA LEU A 187 6.43 -9.13 -2.11
C LEU A 187 5.32 -8.46 -1.29
N TYR A 188 4.67 -7.47 -1.88
CA TYR A 188 3.55 -6.79 -1.26
C TYR A 188 2.30 -7.65 -1.29
N ILE A 189 1.53 -7.62 -0.21
CA ILE A 189 0.41 -8.53 -0.02
C ILE A 189 -0.66 -8.41 -1.11
N ASP A 190 -0.96 -7.20 -1.59
CA ASP A 190 -2.00 -7.03 -2.60
C ASP A 190 -1.51 -7.52 -3.98
N ASP A 191 -0.22 -7.37 -4.32
CA ASP A 191 0.34 -7.99 -5.54
C ASP A 191 0.26 -9.53 -5.50
N LEU A 192 0.43 -10.12 -4.31
CA LEU A 192 0.24 -11.56 -4.12
C LEU A 192 -1.23 -11.96 -4.26
N VAL A 193 -2.15 -11.19 -3.70
CA VAL A 193 -3.59 -11.46 -3.81
C VAL A 193 -4.05 -11.35 -5.26
N ASP A 194 -3.56 -10.36 -6.01
CA ASP A 194 -3.83 -10.22 -7.44
C ASP A 194 -3.35 -11.46 -8.24
N GLU A 195 -2.16 -11.98 -7.94
CA GLU A 195 -1.65 -13.23 -8.54
C GLU A 195 -2.51 -14.44 -8.14
N MET A 196 -2.95 -14.52 -6.88
CA MET A 196 -3.83 -15.60 -6.43
C MET A 196 -5.18 -15.57 -7.15
N ILE A 197 -5.72 -14.38 -7.40
CA ILE A 197 -6.95 -14.21 -8.19
C ILE A 197 -6.70 -14.57 -9.66
N ALA A 198 -5.56 -14.18 -10.22
CA ALA A 198 -5.17 -14.60 -11.56
C ALA A 198 -5.08 -16.13 -11.68
N ALA A 199 -4.60 -16.81 -10.65
CA ALA A 199 -4.55 -18.27 -10.59
C ALA A 199 -5.94 -18.93 -10.57
N LEU A 200 -6.94 -18.32 -9.92
CA LEU A 200 -8.35 -18.77 -10.00
C LEU A 200 -8.89 -18.73 -11.44
N GLU A 201 -8.42 -17.78 -12.22
CA GLU A 201 -8.82 -17.60 -13.62
C GLU A 201 -7.93 -18.38 -14.60
N GLY A 202 -6.97 -19.19 -14.10
CA GLY A 202 -6.02 -19.95 -14.92
C GLY A 202 -4.98 -19.08 -15.62
N ARG A 203 -4.68 -17.91 -15.07
CA ARG A 203 -3.72 -16.92 -15.61
C ARG A 203 -2.50 -16.74 -14.68
N GLU A 204 -2.18 -17.78 -13.90
CA GLU A 204 -1.01 -17.80 -13.03
C GLU A 204 0.30 -17.59 -13.78
N HIS A 205 1.27 -16.94 -13.13
CA HIS A 205 2.62 -16.76 -13.69
C HIS A 205 3.53 -17.89 -13.23
N HIS A 206 4.14 -18.57 -14.22
CA HIS A 206 5.10 -19.65 -13.96
C HIS A 206 6.52 -19.12 -13.84
N CYS A 207 7.36 -19.82 -13.08
CA CYS A 207 8.78 -19.51 -12.91
C CYS A 207 9.65 -20.76 -12.70
N GLU A 208 10.95 -20.55 -12.82
CA GLU A 208 12.01 -21.43 -12.34
C GLU A 208 12.91 -20.65 -11.35
N PHE A 209 13.76 -21.36 -10.63
CA PHE A 209 14.69 -20.75 -9.68
C PHE A 209 16.14 -20.99 -10.13
N GLU A 210 16.88 -19.90 -10.32
CA GLU A 210 18.33 -19.90 -10.51
C GLU A 210 18.99 -19.52 -9.18
N GLY A 211 19.38 -20.53 -8.41
CA GLY A 211 19.79 -20.30 -7.02
C GLY A 211 18.62 -19.83 -6.16
N VAL A 212 18.63 -18.56 -5.72
CA VAL A 212 17.54 -17.92 -4.98
C VAL A 212 16.72 -16.96 -5.85
N ASP A 213 17.18 -16.65 -7.05
CA ASP A 213 16.52 -15.71 -7.95
C ASP A 213 15.34 -16.38 -8.68
N THR A 214 14.22 -15.66 -8.74
CA THR A 214 13.01 -16.07 -9.45
C THR A 214 13.10 -15.63 -10.90
N VAL A 215 13.02 -16.58 -11.83
CA VAL A 215 13.03 -16.34 -13.28
C VAL A 215 11.67 -16.70 -13.86
N LEU A 216 10.91 -15.73 -14.30
CA LEU A 216 9.60 -15.96 -14.94
C LEU A 216 9.77 -16.70 -16.26
N THR A 217 8.94 -17.72 -16.49
CA THR A 217 8.94 -18.53 -17.70
C THR A 217 7.51 -18.85 -18.13
N ALA A 218 7.31 -19.25 -19.38
CA ALA A 218 5.99 -19.62 -19.88
C ALA A 218 5.43 -20.93 -19.29
N SER A 219 6.30 -21.83 -18.78
CA SER A 219 5.92 -23.19 -18.37
C SER A 219 6.82 -23.76 -17.27
N GLY A 220 7.25 -22.90 -16.35
CA GLY A 220 8.07 -23.33 -15.22
C GLY A 220 7.32 -24.26 -14.26
N ARG A 221 8.07 -25.03 -13.50
CA ARG A 221 7.52 -25.96 -12.50
C ARG A 221 6.86 -25.24 -11.31
N TYR A 222 7.33 -24.03 -11.02
CA TYR A 222 6.86 -23.21 -9.93
C TYR A 222 6.03 -22.02 -10.43
N CYS A 223 5.37 -21.34 -9.50
CA CYS A 223 4.66 -20.11 -9.78
C CYS A 223 5.23 -18.96 -8.93
N ALA A 224 5.08 -17.73 -9.40
CA ALA A 224 5.52 -16.52 -8.70
C ALA A 224 4.60 -15.33 -9.01
N ALA A 225 4.44 -14.44 -8.04
CA ALA A 225 3.87 -13.13 -8.32
C ALA A 225 4.86 -12.34 -9.20
N PRO A 226 4.38 -11.68 -10.28
CA PRO A 226 5.28 -11.06 -11.26
C PRO A 226 5.92 -9.76 -10.76
N VAL A 227 5.40 -9.20 -9.66
CA VAL A 227 5.87 -7.92 -9.11
C VAL A 227 6.49 -8.14 -7.73
N THR A 228 7.82 -8.04 -7.66
CA THR A 228 8.58 -7.99 -6.41
C THR A 228 9.42 -6.72 -6.34
N HIS A 229 9.92 -6.39 -5.16
CA HIS A 229 10.78 -5.25 -4.91
C HIS A 229 12.05 -5.71 -4.20
N ARG A 230 13.18 -5.03 -4.47
CA ARG A 230 14.42 -5.22 -3.72
C ARG A 230 14.73 -3.94 -2.96
N ALA A 231 15.00 -4.06 -1.68
CA ALA A 231 15.40 -2.95 -0.82
C ALA A 231 16.32 -3.43 0.29
N THR A 232 17.30 -2.59 0.65
CA THR A 232 18.12 -2.85 1.83
C THR A 232 17.37 -2.43 3.10
N LEU A 233 17.77 -3.00 4.24
CA LEU A 233 17.23 -2.59 5.54
C LEU A 233 17.43 -1.09 5.80
N GLY A 234 18.58 -0.53 5.37
CA GLY A 234 18.86 0.90 5.46
C GLY A 234 17.91 1.76 4.63
N GLN A 235 17.59 1.35 3.40
CA GLN A 235 16.61 2.05 2.56
C GLN A 235 15.20 2.03 3.17
N ILE A 236 14.80 0.90 3.76
CA ILE A 236 13.52 0.79 4.47
C ILE A 236 13.45 1.79 5.63
N VAL A 237 14.52 1.87 6.44
CA VAL A 237 14.61 2.80 7.57
C VAL A 237 14.53 4.26 7.09
N GLN A 238 15.29 4.65 6.08
CA GLN A 238 15.26 6.01 5.52
C GLN A 238 13.86 6.42 5.05
N LEU A 239 13.13 5.50 4.39
CA LEU A 239 11.75 5.76 4.01
C LEU A 239 10.85 5.95 5.23
N LEU A 240 10.96 5.09 6.24
CA LEU A 240 10.17 5.20 7.47
C LEU A 240 10.48 6.48 8.26
N ASP A 241 11.72 6.95 8.28
CA ASP A 241 12.09 8.26 8.85
C ASP A 241 11.32 9.40 8.16
N SER A 242 11.27 9.38 6.83
CA SER A 242 10.55 10.39 6.06
C SER A 242 9.04 10.34 6.30
N PHE A 243 8.48 9.13 6.42
CA PHE A 243 7.05 8.93 6.70
C PHE A 243 6.67 9.44 8.08
N LYS A 244 7.49 9.16 9.07
CA LYS A 244 7.28 9.61 10.45
C LYS A 244 7.37 11.13 10.57
N ALA A 245 8.23 11.77 9.80
CA ALA A 245 8.42 13.23 9.82
C ALA A 245 7.28 13.99 9.09
N GLN A 246 6.45 13.32 8.27
CA GLN A 246 5.44 13.97 7.44
C GLN A 246 4.46 14.86 8.21
N PRO A 247 3.89 14.49 9.37
CA PRO A 247 2.95 15.34 10.09
C PRO A 247 3.56 16.68 10.58
N GLU A 248 4.86 16.71 10.85
CA GLU A 248 5.58 17.91 11.32
C GLU A 248 6.04 18.77 10.15
N THR A 249 6.57 18.16 9.10
CA THR A 249 7.13 18.85 7.94
C THR A 249 6.10 19.22 6.90
N LEU A 250 4.95 18.54 6.91
CA LEU A 250 3.90 18.54 5.89
C LEU A 250 4.41 18.05 4.52
N LEU A 251 5.65 17.60 4.43
CA LEU A 251 6.25 17.14 3.19
C LEU A 251 5.77 15.72 2.87
N MET A 252 4.99 15.59 1.81
CA MET A 252 4.53 14.30 1.33
C MET A 252 5.71 13.48 0.81
N PRO A 253 5.84 12.20 1.21
CA PRO A 253 6.87 11.33 0.67
C PRO A 253 6.70 11.12 -0.83
N GLU A 254 7.80 10.87 -1.53
CA GLU A 254 7.76 10.49 -2.94
C GLU A 254 7.30 9.03 -3.07
N ILE A 255 6.04 8.87 -3.48
CA ILE A 255 5.35 7.59 -3.56
C ILE A 255 4.75 7.34 -4.96
N PRO A 256 5.58 7.22 -6.02
CA PRO A 256 5.08 6.96 -7.37
C PRO A 256 4.18 5.72 -7.44
N ALA A 257 3.26 5.69 -8.37
CA ALA A 257 2.38 4.55 -8.57
C ALA A 257 3.19 3.26 -8.79
N GLY A 258 2.80 2.18 -8.10
CA GLY A 258 3.48 0.88 -8.17
C GLY A 258 4.84 0.80 -7.44
N SER A 259 5.38 1.91 -6.90
CA SER A 259 6.67 1.90 -6.21
C SER A 259 6.64 1.16 -4.87
N PHE A 260 7.82 0.66 -4.46
CA PHE A 260 8.03 0.11 -3.13
C PHE A 260 7.68 1.14 -2.03
N ALA A 261 8.10 2.39 -2.22
CA ALA A 261 7.83 3.46 -1.26
C ALA A 261 6.34 3.66 -1.01
N LYS A 262 5.49 3.63 -2.06
CA LYS A 262 4.02 3.72 -1.92
C LYS A 262 3.46 2.55 -1.11
N LYS A 263 3.89 1.34 -1.41
CA LYS A 263 3.45 0.11 -0.73
C LYS A 263 3.90 0.07 0.73
N LEU A 264 5.14 0.51 0.98
CA LEU A 264 5.68 0.64 2.34
C LEU A 264 4.94 1.72 3.14
N TYR A 265 4.63 2.87 2.53
CA TYR A 265 3.87 3.92 3.19
C TYR A 265 2.47 3.46 3.57
N SER A 266 1.76 2.77 2.67
CA SER A 266 0.46 2.16 2.96
C SER A 266 0.55 1.15 4.11
N THR A 267 1.63 0.35 4.15
CA THR A 267 1.89 -0.59 5.24
C THR A 267 2.12 0.14 6.56
N TYR A 268 2.97 1.18 6.57
CA TYR A 268 3.22 2.01 7.75
C TYR A 268 1.94 2.64 8.29
N LEU A 269 1.13 3.27 7.42
CA LEU A 269 -0.14 3.89 7.81
C LEU A 269 -1.13 2.88 8.41
N SER A 270 -1.11 1.62 7.97
CA SER A 270 -1.98 0.58 8.52
C SER A 270 -1.68 0.20 9.98
N TYR A 271 -0.53 0.61 10.50
CA TYR A 271 -0.13 0.41 11.90
C TYR A 271 -0.27 1.67 12.76
N LEU A 272 -0.66 2.81 12.19
CA LEU A 272 -0.82 4.02 13.00
C LEU A 272 -1.84 3.82 14.11
N PRO A 273 -1.50 4.12 15.36
CA PRO A 273 -2.46 4.13 16.44
C PRO A 273 -3.46 5.29 16.25
N ARG A 274 -4.64 5.15 16.84
CA ARG A 274 -5.76 6.09 16.66
C ARG A 274 -5.37 7.54 16.91
N GLU A 275 -4.57 7.79 17.94
CA GLU A 275 -4.14 9.13 18.36
C GLU A 275 -3.18 9.81 17.37
N LYS A 276 -2.56 9.04 16.46
CA LYS A 276 -1.68 9.57 15.41
C LYS A 276 -2.37 9.64 14.02
N ALA A 277 -3.58 9.12 13.91
CA ALA A 277 -4.33 9.16 12.65
C ALA A 277 -4.82 10.57 12.29
N ALA A 278 -4.85 11.48 13.27
CA ALA A 278 -5.16 12.90 13.08
C ALA A 278 -4.13 13.76 13.79
N PHE A 279 -3.70 14.82 13.14
CA PHE A 279 -2.74 15.77 13.69
C PHE A 279 -3.15 17.21 13.36
N PRO A 280 -2.90 18.19 14.27
CA PRO A 280 -3.26 19.58 14.04
C PRO A 280 -2.33 20.23 13.01
N LEU A 281 -2.89 21.07 12.15
CA LEU A 281 -2.13 21.96 11.27
C LEU A 281 -1.93 23.32 11.95
N LYS A 282 -0.77 23.92 11.71
CA LYS A 282 -0.44 25.23 12.26
C LYS A 282 -1.22 26.33 11.52
N MET A 283 -2.18 26.93 12.18
CA MET A 283 -2.90 28.10 11.67
C MET A 283 -2.14 29.38 12.02
N ASN A 284 -1.78 30.18 11.02
CA ASN A 284 -1.27 31.55 11.21
C ASN A 284 -2.47 32.51 11.17
N VAL A 285 -2.89 33.01 12.34
CA VAL A 285 -4.11 33.83 12.51
C VAL A 285 -3.73 35.27 12.85
N ASP A 286 -4.36 36.23 12.16
CA ASP A 286 -4.29 37.67 12.47
C ASP A 286 -5.67 38.34 12.26
N ALA A 287 -5.74 39.69 12.40
CA ALA A 287 -6.99 40.41 12.23
C ALA A 287 -7.63 40.30 10.84
N ARG A 288 -6.86 39.90 9.83
CA ARG A 288 -7.31 39.73 8.45
C ARG A 288 -7.90 38.34 8.18
N GLY A 289 -7.74 37.38 9.11
CA GLY A 289 -8.18 35.99 8.98
C GLY A 289 -7.08 35.01 9.30
N SER A 290 -6.95 33.93 8.49
CA SER A 290 -5.94 32.92 8.72
C SER A 290 -5.28 32.45 7.42
N PHE A 291 -4.08 31.90 7.58
CA PHE A 291 -3.34 31.15 6.53
C PHE A 291 -2.82 29.86 7.12
N THR A 292 -3.07 28.72 6.45
CA THR A 292 -2.67 27.40 6.91
C THR A 292 -2.07 26.60 5.77
N GLU A 293 -0.84 26.15 5.95
CA GLU A 293 -0.22 25.17 5.04
C GLU A 293 -0.88 23.80 5.26
N LEU A 294 -1.29 23.12 4.18
CA LEU A 294 -1.97 21.84 4.25
C LEU A 294 -1.03 20.66 3.96
N LEU A 295 -0.26 20.78 2.89
CA LEU A 295 0.74 19.82 2.48
C LEU A 295 1.80 20.46 1.56
N LYS A 296 2.96 19.81 1.50
CA LYS A 296 4.08 20.17 0.63
C LYS A 296 4.52 18.94 -0.15
N THR A 297 5.10 19.15 -1.32
CA THR A 297 5.75 18.11 -2.11
C THR A 297 7.15 18.57 -2.51
N ALA A 298 8.09 17.63 -2.61
CA ALA A 298 9.48 17.99 -2.94
C ALA A 298 9.61 18.66 -4.33
N ASN A 299 8.81 18.21 -5.30
CA ASN A 299 8.97 18.59 -6.71
C ASN A 299 7.83 19.44 -7.27
N CYS A 300 6.70 19.55 -6.55
CA CYS A 300 5.47 20.15 -7.08
C CYS A 300 4.87 21.23 -6.20
N GLY A 301 5.60 21.70 -5.18
CA GLY A 301 5.21 22.87 -4.42
C GLY A 301 4.36 22.62 -3.17
N GLN A 302 3.47 23.58 -2.87
CA GLN A 302 2.77 23.71 -1.60
C GLN A 302 1.29 23.96 -1.82
N PHE A 303 0.45 23.29 -1.03
CA PHE A 303 -0.98 23.50 -0.97
C PHE A 303 -1.36 24.16 0.37
N SER A 304 -2.17 25.22 0.31
CA SER A 304 -2.54 26.04 1.48
C SER A 304 -4.00 26.43 1.44
N VAL A 305 -4.56 26.81 2.60
CA VAL A 305 -5.86 27.47 2.70
C VAL A 305 -5.71 28.84 3.31
N ASN A 306 -6.38 29.81 2.72
CA ASN A 306 -6.47 31.17 3.20
C ASN A 306 -7.93 31.51 3.52
N VAL A 307 -8.17 32.01 4.74
CA VAL A 307 -9.46 32.55 5.13
C VAL A 307 -9.30 34.07 5.29
N SER A 308 -10.06 34.86 4.51
CA SER A 308 -10.06 36.33 4.60
C SER A 308 -11.35 36.82 5.21
N LYS A 309 -11.23 37.68 6.22
CA LYS A 309 -12.37 38.35 6.88
C LYS A 309 -13.11 39.26 5.89
N PRO A 310 -14.38 39.67 6.18
CA PRO A 310 -15.15 40.59 5.36
C PRO A 310 -14.36 41.85 5.01
N GLY A 311 -14.38 42.25 3.74
CA GLY A 311 -13.73 43.48 3.24
C GLY A 311 -12.19 43.41 3.19
N VAL A 312 -11.55 42.32 3.58
CA VAL A 312 -10.08 42.22 3.65
C VAL A 312 -9.50 41.99 2.29
N THR A 313 -8.41 42.71 1.98
CA THR A 313 -7.52 42.50 0.84
C THR A 313 -6.24 41.80 1.30
N LYS A 314 -5.83 40.74 0.62
CA LYS A 314 -4.54 40.06 0.82
C LYS A 314 -3.78 39.95 -0.52
N GLY A 315 -2.46 39.69 -0.44
CA GLY A 315 -1.58 39.69 -1.59
C GLY A 315 -0.80 40.98 -1.70
N GLN A 316 -0.93 41.74 -2.80
CA GLN A 316 -0.18 42.94 -3.12
C GLN A 316 1.31 42.65 -3.35
N HIS A 317 1.56 41.64 -4.18
CA HIS A 317 2.92 41.25 -4.55
C HIS A 317 2.94 40.53 -5.89
N TRP A 318 4.14 40.35 -6.43
CA TRP A 318 4.38 39.63 -7.66
C TRP A 318 5.56 38.65 -7.52
N HIS A 319 5.70 37.74 -8.48
CA HIS A 319 6.72 36.70 -8.52
C HIS A 319 7.42 36.65 -9.89
N ASN A 320 8.67 36.13 -9.92
CA ASN A 320 9.39 35.88 -11.17
C ASN A 320 9.05 34.50 -11.77
N THR A 321 9.38 33.43 -11.05
CA THR A 321 9.20 32.04 -11.47
C THR A 321 8.22 31.26 -10.60
N LYS A 322 8.05 31.70 -9.37
CA LYS A 322 6.97 31.21 -8.51
C LYS A 322 5.64 31.65 -9.15
N TRP A 323 4.77 30.68 -9.38
CA TRP A 323 3.42 30.96 -9.82
C TRP A 323 2.44 30.19 -8.95
N GLU A 324 1.27 30.77 -8.80
CA GLU A 324 0.23 30.24 -7.94
C GLU A 324 -1.07 30.18 -8.72
N PHE A 325 -2.01 29.37 -8.25
CA PHE A 325 -3.39 29.58 -8.58
C PHE A 325 -4.28 29.52 -7.34
N PHE A 326 -5.32 30.34 -7.37
CA PHE A 326 -6.29 30.48 -6.30
C PHE A 326 -7.61 29.86 -6.72
N ILE A 327 -8.23 29.14 -5.79
CA ILE A 327 -9.52 28.47 -5.97
C ILE A 327 -10.40 28.90 -4.81
N VAL A 328 -11.38 29.76 -5.06
CA VAL A 328 -12.36 30.14 -4.04
C VAL A 328 -13.38 29.02 -3.89
N VAL A 329 -13.55 28.52 -2.67
CA VAL A 329 -14.44 27.40 -2.36
C VAL A 329 -15.63 27.80 -1.47
N SER A 330 -15.58 29.00 -0.86
CA SER A 330 -16.69 29.60 -0.09
C SER A 330 -16.56 31.12 -0.05
N GLY A 331 -17.66 31.82 -0.05
CA GLY A 331 -17.74 33.29 -0.06
C GLY A 331 -17.68 33.87 -1.47
N HIS A 332 -17.55 35.19 -1.54
CA HIS A 332 -17.56 35.99 -2.77
C HIS A 332 -16.37 36.94 -2.77
N GLY A 333 -15.53 36.91 -3.80
CA GLY A 333 -14.29 37.65 -3.88
C GLY A 333 -13.94 38.21 -5.24
N LEU A 334 -12.94 39.07 -5.28
CA LEU A 334 -12.35 39.62 -6.48
C LEU A 334 -10.84 39.40 -6.46
N ILE A 335 -10.34 38.73 -7.48
CA ILE A 335 -8.90 38.62 -7.73
C ILE A 335 -8.53 39.67 -8.76
N GLN A 336 -7.52 40.47 -8.47
CA GLN A 336 -6.99 41.49 -9.37
C GLN A 336 -5.55 41.18 -9.73
N GLN A 337 -5.18 41.40 -10.98
CA GLN A 337 -3.81 41.26 -11.46
C GLN A 337 -3.44 42.43 -12.37
N ARG A 338 -2.25 42.99 -12.18
CA ARG A 338 -1.70 44.07 -13.02
C ARG A 338 -0.28 43.72 -13.40
N LYS A 339 0.05 43.80 -14.69
CA LYS A 339 1.43 43.62 -15.17
C LYS A 339 2.33 44.68 -14.55
N VAL A 340 3.47 44.28 -13.98
CA VAL A 340 4.45 45.22 -13.40
C VAL A 340 4.86 46.26 -14.46
N GLY A 341 4.78 47.55 -14.09
CA GLY A 341 5.05 48.64 -14.97
C GLY A 341 3.91 49.01 -15.96
N ALA A 342 2.78 48.36 -15.93
CA ALA A 342 1.59 48.71 -16.72
C ALA A 342 0.46 49.29 -15.84
N GLY A 343 -0.56 49.90 -16.47
CA GLY A 343 -1.70 50.50 -15.76
C GLY A 343 -2.99 49.69 -15.82
N GLU A 344 -3.09 48.71 -16.72
CA GLU A 344 -4.29 47.92 -16.90
C GLU A 344 -4.38 46.85 -15.81
N VAL A 345 -5.59 46.76 -15.20
CA VAL A 345 -5.91 45.76 -14.16
C VAL A 345 -6.88 44.73 -14.71
N LEU A 346 -6.47 43.45 -14.64
CA LEU A 346 -7.34 42.32 -14.92
C LEU A 346 -8.15 41.97 -13.68
N ASN A 347 -9.45 41.82 -13.80
CA ASN A 347 -10.36 41.53 -12.70
C ASN A 347 -11.04 40.18 -12.92
N PHE A 348 -11.01 39.32 -11.90
CA PHE A 348 -11.64 38.02 -11.88
C PHE A 348 -12.55 37.93 -10.67
N GLU A 349 -13.87 38.06 -10.87
CA GLU A 349 -14.86 37.88 -9.83
C GLU A 349 -15.04 36.35 -9.59
N VAL A 350 -14.95 35.92 -8.36
CA VAL A 350 -14.88 34.50 -7.97
C VAL A 350 -15.80 34.20 -6.79
N SER A 351 -16.40 33.01 -6.77
CA SER A 351 -17.28 32.60 -5.70
C SER A 351 -17.25 31.10 -5.42
N GLY A 352 -17.68 30.68 -4.22
CA GLY A 352 -17.85 29.29 -3.87
C GLY A 352 -19.04 28.59 -4.60
N GLU A 353 -19.94 29.35 -5.23
CA GLU A 353 -21.05 28.79 -6.02
C GLU A 353 -20.59 28.32 -7.40
N LYS A 354 -19.55 28.94 -7.95
CA LYS A 354 -18.88 28.54 -9.19
C LYS A 354 -17.39 28.45 -8.95
N ILE A 355 -16.91 27.24 -8.70
CA ILE A 355 -15.50 27.00 -8.39
C ILE A 355 -14.65 27.10 -9.66
N GLU A 356 -13.76 28.09 -9.68
CA GLU A 356 -12.83 28.36 -10.79
C GLU A 356 -11.40 28.49 -10.24
N ALA A 357 -10.41 28.03 -11.02
CA ALA A 357 -9.01 28.25 -10.72
C ALA A 357 -8.50 29.48 -11.50
N VAL A 358 -7.94 30.45 -10.81
CA VAL A 358 -7.34 31.66 -11.39
C VAL A 358 -5.83 31.59 -11.23
N HIS A 359 -5.08 31.60 -12.32
CA HIS A 359 -3.61 31.65 -12.30
C HIS A 359 -3.14 33.04 -11.88
N MET A 360 -2.22 33.08 -10.90
CA MET A 360 -1.43 34.28 -10.61
C MET A 360 -0.23 34.29 -11.57
N LEU A 361 -0.24 35.22 -12.50
CA LEU A 361 0.73 35.23 -13.62
C LEU A 361 2.09 35.76 -13.14
N PRO A 362 3.21 35.10 -13.46
CA PRO A 362 4.55 35.64 -13.21
C PRO A 362 4.73 37.04 -13.83
N GLY A 363 5.34 37.96 -13.06
CA GLY A 363 5.50 39.34 -13.50
C GLY A 363 4.23 40.22 -13.41
N TYR A 364 3.16 39.68 -12.77
CA TYR A 364 1.95 40.45 -12.45
C TYR A 364 1.80 40.58 -10.92
N THR A 365 1.67 41.82 -10.46
CA THR A 365 1.23 42.04 -9.06
C THR A 365 -0.22 41.61 -8.93
N HIS A 366 -0.55 40.95 -7.84
CA HIS A 366 -1.89 40.39 -7.63
C HIS A 366 -2.36 40.56 -6.20
N ASN A 367 -3.68 40.57 -6.04
CA ASN A 367 -4.37 40.53 -4.76
C ASN A 367 -5.64 39.71 -4.83
N ILE A 368 -6.22 39.41 -3.67
CA ILE A 368 -7.55 38.87 -3.53
C ILE A 368 -8.31 39.68 -2.47
N ILE A 369 -9.53 40.09 -2.80
CA ILE A 369 -10.40 40.94 -2.00
C ILE A 369 -11.64 40.12 -1.61
N ASN A 370 -11.98 40.07 -0.33
CA ASN A 370 -13.28 39.58 0.11
C ASN A 370 -14.33 40.69 -0.11
N LEU A 371 -15.27 40.45 -1.02
CA LEU A 371 -16.34 41.41 -1.34
C LEU A 371 -17.55 41.34 -0.39
N SER A 372 -17.63 40.32 0.45
CA SER A 372 -18.70 40.20 1.44
C SER A 372 -18.46 41.17 2.62
N GLU A 373 -19.55 41.72 3.18
CA GLU A 373 -19.53 42.49 4.42
C GLU A 373 -19.71 41.60 5.67
N THR A 374 -20.13 40.36 5.50
CA THR A 374 -20.55 39.50 6.61
C THR A 374 -19.90 38.14 6.63
N GLU A 375 -19.47 37.61 5.48
CA GLU A 375 -18.98 36.24 5.33
C GLU A 375 -17.48 36.20 5.07
N ASP A 376 -16.83 35.16 5.58
CA ASP A 376 -15.44 34.86 5.29
C ASP A 376 -15.27 34.37 3.85
N LEU A 377 -14.19 34.74 3.20
CA LEU A 377 -13.76 34.22 1.91
C LEU A 377 -12.74 33.08 2.12
N VAL A 378 -13.06 31.87 1.66
CA VAL A 378 -12.19 30.71 1.78
C VAL A 378 -11.55 30.39 0.43
N THR A 379 -10.24 30.49 0.36
CA THR A 379 -9.46 30.27 -0.85
C THR A 379 -8.46 29.14 -0.65
N LEU A 380 -8.51 28.11 -1.46
CA LEU A 380 -7.44 27.14 -1.61
C LEU A 380 -6.38 27.73 -2.55
N MET A 381 -5.11 27.53 -2.18
CA MET A 381 -3.97 28.11 -2.90
C MET A 381 -2.96 27.00 -3.18
N TRP A 382 -2.53 26.90 -4.41
CA TRP A 382 -1.38 26.07 -4.78
C TRP A 382 -0.26 26.93 -5.34
N ALA A 383 0.97 26.69 -4.88
CA ALA A 383 2.18 27.31 -5.39
C ALA A 383 3.12 26.23 -5.94
N ASN A 384 3.77 26.47 -7.07
CA ASN A 384 4.66 25.52 -7.72
C ASN A 384 5.93 25.21 -6.93
N GLU A 385 6.20 25.94 -5.86
CA GLU A 385 7.34 25.74 -4.96
C GLU A 385 6.94 25.99 -3.52
N CYS A 386 7.66 25.37 -2.59
CA CYS A 386 7.48 25.65 -1.15
C CYS A 386 8.06 27.02 -0.81
N PHE A 387 7.43 27.73 0.13
CA PHE A 387 7.95 29.00 0.61
C PHE A 387 9.31 28.81 1.30
N ASP A 388 10.33 29.52 0.81
CA ASP A 388 11.64 29.61 1.42
C ASP A 388 11.89 31.07 1.87
N PRO A 389 11.96 31.36 3.19
CA PRO A 389 12.20 32.71 3.67
C PRO A 389 13.56 33.30 3.27
N LYS A 390 14.51 32.48 2.84
CA LYS A 390 15.83 32.91 2.35
C LYS A 390 15.81 33.29 0.87
N LYS A 391 14.84 32.76 0.10
CA LYS A 391 14.65 33.00 -1.34
C LYS A 391 13.15 33.06 -1.65
N PRO A 392 12.42 34.08 -1.15
CA PRO A 392 10.96 34.06 -1.20
C PRO A 392 10.35 34.26 -2.57
N ASP A 393 11.11 34.71 -3.59
CA ASP A 393 10.61 35.11 -4.92
C ASP A 393 9.27 35.88 -4.85
N THR A 394 9.19 36.81 -3.91
CA THR A 394 7.96 37.57 -3.61
C THR A 394 8.32 39.04 -3.41
N PHE A 395 7.77 39.91 -4.25
CA PHE A 395 8.08 41.33 -4.28
C PHE A 395 6.81 42.14 -4.05
N PHE A 396 6.81 42.95 -3.00
CA PHE A 396 5.67 43.81 -2.67
C PHE A 396 5.44 44.88 -3.74
N GLU A 397 4.23 44.95 -4.26
CA GLU A 397 3.75 45.98 -5.16
C GLU A 397 2.20 45.96 -5.15
N VAL A 398 1.58 47.14 -4.96
CA VAL A 398 0.12 47.28 -4.98
C VAL A 398 -0.41 47.12 -6.41
N VAL A 399 -1.54 46.43 -6.55
CA VAL A 399 -2.25 46.30 -7.83
C VAL A 399 -2.82 47.64 -8.28
#